data_7bb64e26f34b861f4a459674fc83f42d
#
_entry.id   7bb64e26f34b861f4a459674fc83f42d
#
_cell.length_a   1.000
_cell.length_b   1.000
_cell.length_c   1.000
_cell.angle_alpha   90.00
_cell.angle_beta   90.00
_cell.angle_gamma   90.00
#
_symmetry.space_group_name_H-M   'P 1'
#
loop_
_entity.id
_entity.type
_entity.pdbx_description
1 polymer ?
#
loop_
_entity_poly.entity_id
_entity_poly.type
_entity_poly.pdbx_seq_one_letter_code
_entity_poly.pdbx_strand_id
1 'polypeptide(L)'
;MKNINSMKLNLLIDEETGETFDYSSSIDEQTYNKIKLTYDNEQTGKRELYIAQDGEKMNQWGVLQYFEALQNATGAAAKANALLKLYDQKTRKLTVKNAFGDVRVRAGCAVVVALNLGDIITNNYLMVEKVTHNFKGDEHFMGLTLIGGEFIA
;
A
#
# COMPACT_ATOMS: atom_id res chain seq x y z
N MET A 1 13.42 -3.84 4.97
CA MET A 1 12.60 -3.16 3.95
C MET A 1 13.31 -3.27 2.61
N LYS A 2 12.69 -3.91 1.63
CA LYS A 2 13.28 -4.00 0.29
C LYS A 2 13.35 -2.59 -0.31
N ASN A 3 14.48 -2.26 -0.93
CA ASN A 3 14.64 -1.00 -1.62
C ASN A 3 13.74 -0.98 -2.86
N ILE A 4 12.60 -0.31 -2.77
CA ILE A 4 11.58 -0.23 -3.84
C ILE A 4 12.18 0.41 -5.12
N ASN A 5 13.17 1.28 -4.97
CA ASN A 5 13.80 1.94 -6.12
C ASN A 5 14.49 0.96 -7.09
N SER A 6 15.03 -0.15 -6.59
CA SER A 6 15.68 -1.15 -7.44
C SER A 6 14.71 -2.02 -8.24
N MET A 7 13.40 -1.93 -7.95
CA MET A 7 12.35 -2.76 -8.56
C MET A 7 11.42 -1.97 -9.48
N LYS A 8 11.67 -0.69 -9.69
CA LYS A 8 10.88 0.14 -10.61
C LYS A 8 11.17 -0.25 -12.06
N LEU A 9 10.12 -0.55 -12.80
CA LEU A 9 10.20 -0.86 -14.23
C LEU A 9 9.81 0.36 -15.06
N ASN A 10 10.50 0.57 -16.15
CA ASN A 10 10.12 1.55 -17.16
C ASN A 10 9.02 0.94 -18.06
N LEU A 11 7.86 0.74 -17.48
CA LEU A 11 6.66 0.22 -18.12
C LEU A 11 5.47 1.09 -17.76
N LEU A 12 4.80 1.61 -18.78
CA LEU A 12 3.60 2.44 -18.64
C LEU A 12 2.35 1.60 -18.80
N ILE A 13 1.44 1.69 -17.86
CA ILE A 13 0.07 1.15 -17.95
C ILE A 13 -0.88 2.34 -18.07
N ASP A 14 -1.59 2.39 -19.19
CA ASP A 14 -2.57 3.43 -19.52
C ASP A 14 -3.76 2.83 -20.28
N GLU A 15 -4.66 3.68 -20.76
CA GLU A 15 -5.86 3.26 -21.47
C GLU A 15 -5.56 2.56 -22.81
N GLU A 16 -4.37 2.76 -23.38
CA GLU A 16 -3.95 2.11 -24.63
C GLU A 16 -3.30 0.74 -24.41
N THR A 17 -2.67 0.54 -23.25
CA THR A 17 -1.89 -0.66 -22.93
C THR A 17 -2.67 -1.72 -22.15
N GLY A 18 -3.82 -1.37 -21.60
CA GLY A 18 -4.72 -2.29 -20.89
C GLY A 18 -6.14 -2.23 -21.47
N GLU A 19 -6.87 -3.32 -21.38
CA GLU A 19 -8.23 -3.42 -21.93
C GLU A 19 -9.30 -3.03 -20.90
N THR A 20 -9.18 -3.53 -19.67
CA THR A 20 -10.18 -3.32 -18.63
C THR A 20 -9.50 -2.92 -17.32
N PHE A 21 -10.06 -1.91 -16.66
CA PHE A 21 -9.56 -1.39 -15.39
C PHE A 21 -10.66 -1.40 -14.34
N ASP A 22 -10.42 -2.08 -13.23
CA ASP A 22 -11.27 -2.05 -12.04
C ASP A 22 -10.50 -1.40 -10.90
N TYR A 23 -10.97 -0.23 -10.45
CA TYR A 23 -10.36 0.51 -9.37
C TYR A 23 -11.24 0.50 -8.12
N SER A 24 -10.61 0.34 -6.97
CA SER A 24 -11.25 0.50 -5.68
C SER A 24 -10.34 1.21 -4.68
N SER A 25 -10.95 1.98 -3.80
CA SER A 25 -10.28 2.50 -2.62
C SER A 25 -11.05 2.10 -1.39
N SER A 26 -10.36 1.78 -0.31
CA SER A 26 -10.98 1.30 0.93
C SER A 26 -10.26 1.81 2.16
N ILE A 27 -11.01 2.02 3.23
CA ILE A 27 -10.50 2.22 4.58
C ILE A 27 -10.70 0.98 5.46
N ASP A 28 -11.29 -0.08 4.91
CA ASP A 28 -11.67 -1.29 5.67
C ASP A 28 -10.50 -2.26 5.86
N GLU A 29 -9.51 -2.22 4.98
CA GLU A 29 -8.34 -3.09 5.05
C GLU A 29 -7.08 -2.30 5.36
N GLN A 30 -6.39 -2.69 6.43
CA GLN A 30 -5.08 -2.14 6.82
C GLN A 30 -4.98 -0.61 6.80
N THR A 31 -6.08 0.08 7.10
CA THR A 31 -6.10 1.52 7.30
C THR A 31 -6.27 1.81 8.79
N TYR A 32 -5.31 2.51 9.37
CA TYR A 32 -5.32 2.86 10.78
C TYR A 32 -4.94 4.33 10.95
N ASN A 33 -5.77 5.07 11.65
CA ASN A 33 -5.52 6.47 11.99
C ASN A 33 -5.13 6.69 13.46
N LYS A 34 -5.02 5.60 14.20
CA LYS A 34 -4.53 5.59 15.58
C LYS A 34 -3.68 4.36 15.83
N ILE A 35 -2.47 4.58 16.28
CA ILE A 35 -1.53 3.52 16.65
C ILE A 35 -1.38 3.54 18.17
N LYS A 36 -1.63 2.41 18.81
CA LYS A 36 -1.46 2.23 20.24
C LYS A 36 -0.50 1.08 20.51
N LEU A 37 0.68 1.40 21.01
CA LEU A 37 1.67 0.42 21.44
C LEU A 37 1.73 0.41 22.95
N THR A 38 1.82 -0.77 23.55
CA THR A 38 1.95 -0.95 25.00
C THR A 38 3.20 -1.74 25.34
N TYR A 39 3.79 -1.41 26.47
CA TYR A 39 4.89 -2.16 27.06
C TYR A 39 4.68 -2.30 28.56
N ASP A 40 4.66 -3.51 29.04
CA ASP A 40 4.58 -3.80 30.48
C ASP A 40 5.98 -3.81 31.06
N ASN A 41 6.33 -2.74 31.77
CA ASN A 41 7.64 -2.59 32.39
C ASN A 41 7.67 -3.32 33.74
N GLU A 42 8.32 -4.47 33.76
CA GLU A 42 8.42 -5.33 34.95
C GLU A 42 9.22 -4.68 36.09
N GLN A 43 10.16 -3.80 35.76
CA GLN A 43 10.99 -3.10 36.76
C GLN A 43 10.20 -2.06 37.56
N THR A 44 9.28 -1.36 36.89
CA THR A 44 8.43 -0.33 37.52
C THR A 44 7.04 -0.83 37.91
N GLY A 45 6.64 -2.00 37.38
CA GLY A 45 5.29 -2.54 37.55
C GLY A 45 4.21 -1.74 36.81
N LYS A 46 4.59 -0.87 35.87
CA LYS A 46 3.67 0.00 35.15
C LYS A 46 3.61 -0.34 33.67
N ARG A 47 2.43 -0.12 33.09
CA ARG A 47 2.24 -0.21 31.64
C ARG A 47 2.57 1.13 31.00
N GLU A 48 3.49 1.12 30.05
CA GLU A 48 3.83 2.28 29.22
C GLU A 48 2.99 2.29 27.95
N LEU A 49 2.48 3.46 27.57
CA LEU A 49 1.66 3.65 26.39
C LEU A 49 2.37 4.57 25.39
N TYR A 50 2.39 4.16 24.14
CA TYR A 50 2.91 4.95 23.02
C TYR A 50 1.81 5.10 21.98
N ILE A 51 1.33 6.33 21.78
CA ILE A 51 0.19 6.63 20.94
C ILE A 51 0.61 7.62 19.86
N ALA A 52 0.31 7.29 18.61
CA ALA A 52 0.37 8.20 17.48
C ALA A 52 -1.02 8.20 16.80
N GLN A 53 -1.53 9.37 16.44
CA GLN A 53 -2.88 9.49 15.88
C GLN A 53 -3.01 10.69 14.96
N ASP A 54 -3.93 10.58 13.99
CA ASP A 54 -4.35 11.66 13.11
C ASP A 54 -5.79 12.06 13.43
N GLY A 55 -5.95 13.18 14.14
CA GLY A 55 -7.26 13.66 14.60
C GLY A 55 -8.19 14.05 13.45
N GLU A 56 -7.68 14.59 12.35
CA GLU A 56 -8.51 14.94 11.20
C GLU A 56 -9.13 13.70 10.56
N LYS A 57 -8.32 12.68 10.29
CA LYS A 57 -8.81 11.43 9.71
C LYS A 57 -9.68 10.64 10.67
N MET A 58 -9.42 10.72 11.97
CA MET A 58 -10.32 10.16 12.98
C MET A 58 -11.72 10.81 12.94
N ASN A 59 -11.80 12.12 12.70
CA ASN A 59 -13.06 12.82 12.54
C ASN A 59 -13.79 12.46 11.24
N GLN A 60 -13.04 12.18 10.16
CA GLN A 60 -13.63 11.81 8.87
C GLN A 60 -14.10 10.36 8.80
N TRP A 61 -13.32 9.44 9.35
CA TRP A 61 -13.52 7.99 9.16
C TRP A 61 -13.88 7.24 10.45
N GLY A 62 -13.94 7.92 11.58
CA GLY A 62 -13.98 7.28 12.89
C GLY A 62 -12.61 6.78 13.33
N VAL A 63 -12.54 6.22 14.52
CA VAL A 63 -11.29 5.70 15.09
C VAL A 63 -10.99 4.32 14.53
N LEU A 64 -9.91 4.21 13.78
CA LEU A 64 -9.38 2.96 13.25
C LEU A 64 -8.05 2.69 13.97
N GLN A 65 -8.07 1.84 15.00
CA GLN A 65 -6.93 1.64 15.88
C GLN A 65 -6.15 0.37 15.57
N TYR A 66 -4.84 0.52 15.42
CA TYR A 66 -3.87 -0.57 15.48
C TYR A 66 -3.36 -0.71 16.91
N PHE A 67 -3.32 -1.94 17.40
CA PHE A 67 -2.82 -2.26 18.73
C PHE A 67 -1.71 -3.30 18.66
N GLU A 68 -0.63 -3.08 19.40
CA GLU A 68 0.45 -4.05 19.57
C GLU A 68 1.04 -3.96 20.98
N ALA A 69 1.23 -5.12 21.62
CA ALA A 69 1.98 -5.24 22.86
C ALA A 69 3.45 -5.51 22.52
N LEU A 70 4.34 -4.63 22.99
CA LEU A 70 5.77 -4.69 22.70
C LEU A 70 6.52 -5.59 23.69
N GLN A 71 7.57 -6.23 23.20
CA GLN A 71 8.52 -7.01 24.00
C GLN A 71 9.54 -6.11 24.72
N ASN A 72 9.83 -4.93 24.18
CA ASN A 72 10.67 -3.90 24.79
C ASN A 72 10.24 -2.51 24.31
N ALA A 73 10.64 -1.48 25.08
CA ALA A 73 10.26 -0.10 24.79
C ALA A 73 11.23 0.64 23.86
N THR A 74 12.31 0.00 23.41
CA THR A 74 13.32 0.65 22.55
C THR A 74 12.72 1.11 21.24
N GLY A 75 12.77 2.41 20.96
CA GLY A 75 12.24 2.99 19.74
C GLY A 75 10.72 2.94 19.60
N ALA A 76 9.97 2.71 20.68
CA ALA A 76 8.52 2.54 20.63
C ALA A 76 7.79 3.77 20.07
N ALA A 77 8.17 4.98 20.48
CA ALA A 77 7.58 6.22 19.95
C ALA A 77 7.84 6.39 18.45
N ALA A 78 9.06 6.12 17.99
CA ALA A 78 9.42 6.16 16.58
C ALA A 78 8.66 5.09 15.77
N LYS A 79 8.49 3.90 16.32
CA LYS A 79 7.70 2.83 15.71
C LYS A 79 6.22 3.23 15.56
N ALA A 80 5.63 3.84 16.59
CA ALA A 80 4.24 4.31 16.53
C ALA A 80 4.04 5.34 15.41
N ASN A 81 4.93 6.31 15.29
CA ASN A 81 4.87 7.33 14.25
C ASN A 81 5.08 6.74 12.84
N ALA A 82 6.00 5.78 12.69
CA ALA A 82 6.25 5.10 11.42
C ALA A 82 5.04 4.27 10.98
N LEU A 83 4.40 3.55 11.89
CA LEU A 83 3.19 2.78 11.61
C LEU A 83 2.01 3.69 11.23
N LEU A 84 1.84 4.82 11.92
CA LEU A 84 0.82 5.80 11.55
C LEU A 84 1.04 6.30 10.12
N LYS A 85 2.24 6.72 9.79
CA LYS A 85 2.57 7.19 8.45
C LYS A 85 2.31 6.14 7.37
N LEU A 86 2.57 4.87 7.68
CA LEU A 86 2.38 3.75 6.75
C LEU A 86 0.90 3.43 6.51
N TYR A 87 0.08 3.42 7.57
CA TYR A 87 -1.29 2.91 7.52
C TYR A 87 -2.38 3.99 7.49
N ASP A 88 -2.04 5.26 7.75
CA ASP A 88 -3.00 6.35 7.82
C ASP A 88 -3.36 6.90 6.45
N GLN A 89 -3.80 6.01 5.57
CA GLN A 89 -4.18 6.31 4.19
C GLN A 89 -5.12 5.25 3.64
N LYS A 90 -5.95 5.62 2.67
CA LYS A 90 -6.80 4.66 1.97
C LYS A 90 -5.94 3.63 1.25
N THR A 91 -6.32 2.36 1.36
CA THR A 91 -5.79 1.31 0.50
C THR A 91 -6.41 1.45 -0.89
N ARG A 92 -5.57 1.55 -1.90
CA ARG A 92 -5.99 1.66 -3.31
C ARG A 92 -5.56 0.42 -4.06
N LYS A 93 -6.52 -0.17 -4.77
CA LYS A 93 -6.30 -1.38 -5.56
C LYS A 93 -6.81 -1.14 -6.98
N LEU A 94 -5.99 -1.46 -7.95
CA LEU A 94 -6.32 -1.39 -9.37
C LEU A 94 -6.10 -2.77 -9.98
N THR A 95 -7.15 -3.35 -10.56
CA THR A 95 -7.04 -4.57 -11.36
C THR A 95 -7.07 -4.21 -12.83
N VAL A 96 -6.05 -4.65 -13.56
CA VAL A 96 -5.91 -4.46 -15.02
C VAL A 96 -6.03 -5.81 -15.70
N LYS A 97 -6.93 -5.91 -16.67
CA LYS A 97 -7.09 -7.12 -17.47
C LYS A 97 -6.55 -6.89 -18.89
N ASN A 98 -5.91 -7.92 -19.43
CA ASN A 98 -5.38 -7.93 -20.80
C ASN A 98 -4.46 -6.74 -21.11
N ALA A 99 -3.55 -6.44 -20.19
CA ALA A 99 -2.45 -5.51 -20.47
C ALA A 99 -1.45 -6.19 -21.41
N PHE A 100 -0.76 -5.40 -22.23
CA PHE A 100 0.33 -5.93 -23.04
C PHE A 100 1.40 -6.56 -22.18
N GLY A 101 1.82 -7.78 -22.52
CA GLY A 101 2.74 -8.58 -21.72
C GLY A 101 4.16 -8.01 -21.70
N ASP A 102 4.76 -8.06 -20.51
CA ASP A 102 6.18 -7.79 -20.30
C ASP A 102 6.72 -8.83 -19.31
N VAL A 103 7.65 -9.65 -19.75
CA VAL A 103 8.20 -10.76 -18.95
C VAL A 103 8.95 -10.30 -17.69
N ARG A 104 9.31 -9.02 -17.59
CA ARG A 104 9.96 -8.46 -16.41
C ARG A 104 8.99 -8.24 -15.24
N VAL A 105 7.68 -8.18 -15.54
CA VAL A 105 6.67 -7.90 -14.51
C VAL A 105 6.47 -9.11 -13.60
N ARG A 106 6.61 -8.88 -12.32
CA ARG A 106 6.42 -9.88 -11.26
C ARG A 106 5.91 -9.21 -9.99
N ALA A 107 5.36 -9.98 -9.08
CA ALA A 107 4.95 -9.46 -7.77
C ALA A 107 6.14 -8.79 -7.05
N GLY A 108 5.88 -7.62 -6.49
CA GLY A 108 6.89 -6.82 -5.79
C GLY A 108 7.63 -5.80 -6.65
N CYS A 109 7.48 -5.82 -7.98
CA CYS A 109 7.97 -4.73 -8.82
C CYS A 109 6.98 -3.56 -8.85
N ALA A 110 7.43 -2.40 -9.31
CA ALA A 110 6.59 -1.23 -9.50
C ALA A 110 6.52 -0.84 -10.96
N VAL A 111 5.34 -0.47 -11.43
CA VAL A 111 5.07 -0.02 -12.80
C VAL A 111 4.44 1.37 -12.77
N VAL A 112 4.65 2.14 -13.82
CA VAL A 112 4.03 3.47 -13.95
C VAL A 112 2.60 3.30 -14.44
N VAL A 113 1.66 3.93 -13.75
CA VAL A 113 0.24 3.94 -14.13
C VAL A 113 -0.20 5.39 -14.37
N ALA A 114 -0.73 5.65 -15.55
CA ALA A 114 -1.24 6.95 -15.96
C ALA A 114 -2.73 6.82 -16.34
N LEU A 115 -3.61 6.96 -15.35
CA LEU A 115 -5.05 6.78 -15.50
C LEU A 115 -5.82 7.81 -14.69
N ASN A 116 -7.02 8.14 -15.15
CA ASN A 116 -8.03 8.82 -14.34
C ASN A 116 -8.90 7.75 -13.66
N LEU A 117 -8.78 7.64 -12.34
CA LEU A 117 -9.45 6.60 -11.55
C LEU A 117 -10.69 7.12 -10.80
N GLY A 118 -11.13 8.33 -11.12
CA GLY A 118 -12.31 8.95 -10.51
C GLY A 118 -11.95 9.86 -9.33
N ASP A 119 -11.60 9.30 -8.18
CA ASP A 119 -11.19 10.09 -7.01
C ASP A 119 -9.75 10.59 -7.08
N ILE A 120 -8.94 9.98 -7.91
CA ILE A 120 -7.57 10.42 -8.20
C ILE A 120 -7.24 10.28 -9.68
N ILE A 121 -6.36 11.16 -10.14
CA ILE A 121 -5.64 10.98 -11.40
C ILE A 121 -4.25 10.50 -11.02
N THR A 122 -3.91 9.26 -11.42
CA THR A 122 -2.59 8.74 -11.12
C THR A 122 -1.67 8.88 -12.33
N ASN A 123 -0.47 9.35 -12.06
CA ASN A 123 0.66 9.30 -12.98
C ASN A 123 1.88 8.97 -12.13
N ASN A 124 1.88 7.77 -11.56
CA ASN A 124 2.83 7.40 -10.54
C ASN A 124 3.10 5.90 -10.58
N TYR A 125 4.10 5.49 -9.83
CA TYR A 125 4.40 4.07 -9.62
C TYR A 125 3.37 3.42 -8.70
N LEU A 126 2.84 2.28 -9.15
CA LEU A 126 2.07 1.37 -8.31
C LEU A 126 2.81 0.04 -8.20
N MET A 127 2.70 -0.60 -7.05
CA MET A 127 3.34 -1.90 -6.81
C MET A 127 2.48 -3.03 -7.34
N VAL A 128 3.09 -3.98 -8.03
CA VAL A 128 2.43 -5.20 -8.48
C VAL A 128 2.30 -6.15 -7.30
N GLU A 129 1.06 -6.35 -6.83
CA GLU A 129 0.73 -7.33 -5.81
C GLU A 129 0.66 -8.73 -6.41
N LYS A 130 0.04 -8.83 -7.59
CA LYS A 130 -0.15 -10.10 -8.30
C LYS A 130 -0.09 -9.86 -9.80
N VAL A 131 0.50 -10.78 -10.51
CA VAL A 131 0.50 -10.80 -11.98
C VAL A 131 0.19 -12.21 -12.49
N THR A 132 -0.62 -12.29 -13.55
CA THR A 132 -0.86 -13.51 -14.29
C THR A 132 -0.44 -13.26 -15.73
N HIS A 133 0.55 -14.02 -16.22
CA HIS A 133 1.00 -13.97 -17.60
C HIS A 133 0.26 -15.01 -18.43
N ASN A 134 -0.36 -14.57 -19.53
CA ASN A 134 -1.10 -15.42 -20.45
C ASN A 134 -0.40 -15.40 -21.81
N PHE A 135 0.04 -16.57 -22.24
CA PHE A 135 0.68 -16.78 -23.55
C PHE A 135 -0.24 -17.61 -24.43
N LYS A 136 -0.55 -17.11 -25.61
CA LYS A 136 -1.34 -17.83 -26.59
C LYS A 136 -0.78 -17.58 -27.99
N GLY A 137 -0.13 -18.59 -28.58
CA GLY A 137 0.61 -18.41 -29.82
C GLY A 137 1.72 -17.36 -29.61
N ASP A 138 1.72 -16.35 -30.48
CA ASP A 138 2.68 -15.24 -30.41
C ASP A 138 2.22 -14.09 -29.52
N GLU A 139 1.05 -14.22 -28.90
CA GLU A 139 0.47 -13.18 -28.04
C GLU A 139 0.86 -13.40 -26.58
N HIS A 140 1.21 -12.31 -25.92
CA HIS A 140 1.46 -12.28 -24.49
C HIS A 140 0.69 -11.13 -23.86
N PHE A 141 -0.29 -11.48 -23.01
CA PHE A 141 -1.05 -10.53 -22.20
C PHE A 141 -0.84 -10.84 -20.74
N MET A 142 -1.11 -9.86 -19.90
CA MET A 142 -1.03 -10.05 -18.44
C MET A 142 -2.21 -9.42 -17.74
N GLY A 143 -2.63 -10.09 -16.65
CA GLY A 143 -3.55 -9.56 -15.67
C GLY A 143 -2.77 -9.07 -14.45
N LEU A 144 -3.04 -7.86 -14.03
CA LEU A 144 -2.33 -7.20 -12.94
C LEU A 144 -3.27 -6.85 -11.80
N THR A 145 -2.82 -7.05 -10.57
CA THR A 145 -3.38 -6.42 -9.40
C THR A 145 -2.34 -5.47 -8.84
N LEU A 146 -2.64 -4.19 -8.87
CA LEU A 146 -1.75 -3.11 -8.46
C LEU A 146 -2.25 -2.48 -7.18
N ILE A 147 -1.35 -2.19 -6.28
CA ILE A 147 -1.64 -1.49 -5.04
C ILE A 147 -0.79 -0.24 -4.94
N GLY A 148 -1.32 0.78 -4.29
CA GLY A 148 -0.60 2.03 -4.15
C GLY A 148 -1.11 2.89 -3.01
N GLY A 149 -0.27 3.81 -2.64
CA GLY A 149 -0.48 4.83 -1.64
C GLY A 149 0.58 5.90 -1.79
N GLU A 150 0.55 6.91 -0.95
CA GLU A 150 1.50 8.02 -1.00
C GLU A 150 2.96 7.60 -0.83
N PHE A 151 3.19 6.47 -0.16
CA PHE A 151 4.54 5.97 0.09
C PHE A 151 5.24 5.39 -1.15
N ILE A 152 4.54 5.28 -2.27
CA ILE A 152 5.10 4.80 -3.54
C ILE A 152 5.50 5.96 -4.47
N ALA A 153 5.17 7.18 -4.07
CA ALA A 153 5.46 8.37 -4.85
C ALA A 153 6.96 8.59 -5.10
#